data_7c99677edbafdc95a3c0736145edc44a
#
_entry.id   7c99677edbafdc95a3c0736145edc44a
#
_cell.length_a   1.000
_cell.length_b   1.000
_cell.length_c   1.000
_cell.angle_alpha   90.00
_cell.angle_beta   90.00
_cell.angle_gamma   90.00
#
_symmetry.space_group_name_H-M   'P 1'
#
loop_
_entity.id
_entity.type
_entity.pdbx_description
1 polymer ?
#
loop_
_entity_poly.entity_id
_entity_poly.type
_entity_poly.pdbx_seq_one_letter_code
_entity_poly.pdbx_strand_id
1 'polypeptide(L)'
;MELFYSADIDGELIRLDQEESAHCVRVLRHRTGDEVSVVDGRGNLYTCRLVDADPKAALARIEARESGFGAHPYHLTMAVCPTKNVDRFEWFAEKATETGVDVIAPVIGEHSERKMLKTDRVRRLVLSAAKQSLKGAIPEVSEPVSVKEFIESVPEDTLKIICYCFEGEERRVSIMDVLASCPALCSDKSGAEGLVAEP
;
A
#
# COMPACT_ATOMS: atom_id res chain seq x y z
N MET A 1 9.49 11.12 11.32
CA MET A 1 8.19 11.71 10.91
C MET A 1 7.13 10.72 11.30
N GLU A 2 6.06 11.17 11.96
CA GLU A 2 4.88 10.34 12.26
C GLU A 2 3.79 10.68 11.25
N LEU A 3 3.13 9.67 10.69
CA LEU A 3 2.05 9.88 9.73
C LEU A 3 0.70 9.52 10.35
N PHE A 4 -0.26 10.43 10.23
CA PHE A 4 -1.67 10.16 10.49
C PHE A 4 -2.38 9.85 9.18
N TYR A 5 -3.52 9.17 9.27
CA TYR A 5 -4.37 8.89 8.12
C TYR A 5 -5.74 9.55 8.29
N SER A 6 -6.22 10.17 7.23
CA SER A 6 -7.62 10.60 7.16
C SER A 6 -8.12 10.66 5.72
N ALA A 7 -9.33 10.13 5.49
CA ALA A 7 -10.08 10.34 4.25
C ALA A 7 -11.10 11.48 4.37
N ASP A 8 -11.30 12.04 5.58
CA ASP A 8 -12.24 13.13 5.86
C ASP A 8 -11.54 14.49 5.68
N ILE A 9 -11.55 14.95 4.43
CA ILE A 9 -10.94 16.20 4.00
C ILE A 9 -12.04 17.11 3.43
N ASP A 10 -12.26 18.25 4.06
CA ASP A 10 -13.23 19.26 3.63
C ASP A 10 -12.54 20.63 3.46
N GLY A 11 -12.35 21.02 2.19
CA GLY A 11 -11.65 22.26 1.85
C GLY A 11 -10.22 22.27 2.40
N GLU A 12 -9.95 23.16 3.34
CA GLU A 12 -8.64 23.31 4.00
C GLU A 12 -8.53 22.55 5.33
N LEU A 13 -9.54 21.77 5.70
CA LEU A 13 -9.59 21.09 6.98
C LEU A 13 -9.55 19.58 6.80
N ILE A 14 -8.81 18.92 7.68
CA ILE A 14 -8.74 17.46 7.81
C ILE A 14 -9.21 17.10 9.21
N ARG A 15 -10.15 16.17 9.28
CA ARG A 15 -10.62 15.59 10.53
C ARG A 15 -10.01 14.23 10.72
N LEU A 16 -9.32 14.02 11.83
CA LEU A 16 -8.84 12.70 12.24
C LEU A 16 -9.99 11.91 12.87
N ASP A 17 -10.04 10.61 12.58
CA ASP A 17 -10.98 9.73 13.26
C ASP A 17 -10.65 9.57 14.75
N GLN A 18 -11.45 8.79 15.48
CA GLN A 18 -11.29 8.64 16.92
C GLN A 18 -9.97 7.95 17.30
N GLU A 19 -9.50 6.98 16.50
CA GLU A 19 -8.27 6.23 16.77
C GLU A 19 -7.05 7.12 16.51
N GLU A 20 -7.00 7.78 15.36
CA GLU A 20 -5.93 8.71 15.00
C GLU A 20 -5.90 9.94 15.95
N SER A 21 -7.06 10.46 16.33
CA SER A 21 -7.15 11.57 17.29
C SER A 21 -6.63 11.19 18.66
N ALA A 22 -7.01 10.00 19.15
CA ALA A 22 -6.52 9.50 20.43
C ALA A 22 -5.01 9.26 20.40
N HIS A 23 -4.49 8.72 19.29
CA HIS A 23 -3.04 8.54 19.09
C HIS A 23 -2.31 9.88 19.08
N CYS A 24 -2.79 10.83 18.29
CA CYS A 24 -2.23 12.19 18.18
C CYS A 24 -2.16 12.90 19.56
N VAL A 25 -3.30 12.96 20.26
CA VAL A 25 -3.42 13.81 21.45
C VAL A 25 -2.98 13.13 22.75
N ARG A 26 -3.33 11.83 22.92
CA ARG A 26 -3.05 11.12 24.20
C ARG A 26 -1.69 10.43 24.19
N VAL A 27 -1.29 9.82 23.07
CA VAL A 27 -0.05 9.06 22.97
C VAL A 27 1.10 9.99 22.64
N LEU A 28 1.01 10.72 21.53
CA LEU A 28 2.06 11.65 21.08
C LEU A 28 2.00 13.02 21.75
N ARG A 29 0.89 13.35 22.44
CA ARG A 29 0.69 14.57 23.22
C ARG A 29 0.75 15.86 22.42
N HIS A 30 0.36 15.80 21.15
CA HIS A 30 0.20 16.98 20.31
C HIS A 30 -0.88 17.90 20.87
N ARG A 31 -0.68 19.20 20.66
CA ARG A 31 -1.55 20.29 21.12
C ARG A 31 -2.02 21.14 19.94
N THR A 32 -3.04 21.93 20.17
CA THR A 32 -3.44 22.96 19.22
C THR A 32 -2.26 23.87 18.89
N GLY A 33 -2.01 24.07 17.60
CA GLY A 33 -0.87 24.79 17.05
C GLY A 33 0.32 23.93 16.66
N ASP A 34 0.35 22.64 17.01
CA ASP A 34 1.41 21.72 16.59
C ASP A 34 1.24 21.34 15.11
N GLU A 35 2.36 21.12 14.44
CA GLU A 35 2.41 20.59 13.08
C GLU A 35 2.24 19.07 13.09
N VAL A 36 1.44 18.56 12.17
CA VAL A 36 1.20 17.11 11.97
C VAL A 36 1.20 16.78 10.48
N SER A 37 1.66 15.58 10.14
CA SER A 37 1.68 15.06 8.78
C SER A 37 0.54 14.07 8.58
N VAL A 38 -0.30 14.29 7.57
CA VAL A 38 -1.48 13.46 7.29
C VAL A 38 -1.42 12.95 5.86
N VAL A 39 -1.75 11.68 5.65
CA VAL A 39 -1.92 11.08 4.31
C VAL A 39 -3.38 10.72 4.08
N ASP A 40 -3.83 10.82 2.82
CA ASP A 40 -5.21 10.47 2.43
C ASP A 40 -5.36 9.03 1.89
N GLY A 41 -4.26 8.28 1.85
CA GLY A 41 -4.22 6.94 1.29
C GLY A 41 -4.27 6.88 -0.24
N ARG A 42 -4.26 8.04 -0.91
CA ARG A 42 -4.32 8.18 -2.38
C ARG A 42 -3.03 8.77 -2.97
N GLY A 43 -1.96 8.77 -2.17
CA GLY A 43 -0.66 9.28 -2.59
C GLY A 43 -0.46 10.77 -2.31
N ASN A 44 -1.29 11.41 -1.48
CA ASN A 44 -1.04 12.78 -1.06
C ASN A 44 -0.56 12.80 0.39
N LEU A 45 0.45 13.65 0.64
CA LEU A 45 0.91 14.01 1.96
C LEU A 45 0.50 15.47 2.23
N TYR A 46 -0.11 15.71 3.38
CA TYR A 46 -0.51 17.03 3.84
C TYR A 46 0.32 17.41 5.07
N THR A 47 0.93 18.59 5.01
CA THR A 47 1.47 19.26 6.20
C THR A 47 0.36 20.10 6.79
N CYS A 48 -0.02 19.81 8.02
CA CYS A 48 -1.18 20.41 8.67
C CYS A 48 -0.80 21.00 10.03
N ARG A 49 -1.61 21.97 10.47
CA ARG A 49 -1.53 22.52 11.83
C ARG A 49 -2.80 22.20 12.61
N LEU A 50 -2.65 21.58 13.77
CA LEU A 50 -3.80 21.28 14.64
C LEU A 50 -4.51 22.58 15.06
N VAL A 51 -5.79 22.66 14.75
CA VAL A 51 -6.68 23.76 15.17
C VAL A 51 -7.52 23.38 16.38
N ASP A 52 -7.82 22.08 16.53
CA ASP A 52 -8.45 21.51 17.70
C ASP A 52 -7.82 20.14 18.04
N ALA A 53 -7.38 20.01 19.28
CA ALA A 53 -6.75 18.79 19.80
C ALA A 53 -7.73 17.97 20.66
N ASP A 54 -8.97 17.76 20.16
CA ASP A 54 -9.91 16.84 20.80
C ASP A 54 -9.47 15.39 20.57
N PRO A 55 -9.23 14.59 21.61
CA PRO A 55 -8.83 13.18 21.48
C PRO A 55 -9.89 12.25 20.87
N LYS A 56 -11.07 12.76 20.54
CA LYS A 56 -12.13 12.02 19.84
C LYS A 56 -12.29 12.40 18.38
N ALA A 57 -11.95 13.64 18.03
CA ALA A 57 -12.15 14.20 16.69
C ALA A 57 -11.22 15.41 16.46
N ALA A 58 -9.91 15.18 16.47
CA ALA A 58 -8.95 16.24 16.25
C ALA A 58 -9.10 16.84 14.84
N LEU A 59 -8.96 18.16 14.76
CA LEU A 59 -9.10 18.91 13.53
C LEU A 59 -7.79 19.62 13.20
N ALA A 60 -7.33 19.48 11.95
CA ALA A 60 -6.13 20.11 11.46
C ALA A 60 -6.41 20.93 10.20
N ARG A 61 -5.73 22.08 10.06
CA ARG A 61 -5.76 22.91 8.86
C ARG A 61 -4.59 22.56 7.96
N ILE A 62 -4.84 22.38 6.67
CA ILE A 62 -3.84 22.12 5.65
C ILE A 62 -3.02 23.42 5.42
N GLU A 63 -1.70 23.31 5.55
CA GLU A 63 -0.74 24.38 5.22
C GLU A 63 -0.03 24.09 3.89
N ALA A 64 0.22 22.80 3.58
CA ALA A 64 0.82 22.40 2.31
C ALA A 64 0.34 21.00 1.89
N ARG A 65 0.43 20.71 0.59
CA ARG A 65 0.12 19.41 0.00
C ARG A 65 1.23 19.00 -0.96
N GLU A 66 1.69 17.78 -0.81
CA GLU A 66 2.58 17.08 -1.75
C GLU A 66 1.81 15.94 -2.41
N SER A 67 1.71 15.96 -3.75
CA SER A 67 1.07 14.88 -4.52
C SER A 67 2.11 13.89 -5.01
N GLY A 68 1.75 12.61 -5.09
CA GLY A 68 2.67 11.54 -5.50
C GLY A 68 3.69 11.17 -4.42
N PHE A 69 3.39 11.44 -3.15
CA PHE A 69 4.29 11.08 -2.06
C PHE A 69 4.53 9.58 -2.00
N GLY A 70 5.78 9.18 -2.22
CA GLY A 70 6.20 7.77 -2.27
C GLY A 70 5.68 7.00 -3.50
N ALA A 71 5.28 7.70 -4.56
CA ALA A 71 4.83 7.07 -5.81
C ALA A 71 5.96 6.29 -6.50
N HIS A 72 5.58 5.27 -7.24
CA HIS A 72 6.46 4.46 -8.09
C HIS A 72 5.86 4.34 -9.52
N PRO A 73 6.67 4.04 -10.55
CA PRO A 73 6.24 4.08 -11.95
C PRO A 73 5.57 2.78 -12.44
N TYR A 74 5.11 1.92 -11.55
CA TYR A 74 4.46 0.65 -11.89
C TYR A 74 3.17 0.48 -11.09
N HIS A 75 2.32 -0.45 -11.51
CA HIS A 75 1.18 -0.92 -10.73
C HIS A 75 1.33 -2.43 -10.50
N LEU A 76 1.45 -2.82 -9.24
CA LEU A 76 1.68 -4.20 -8.83
C LEU A 76 0.50 -4.78 -8.07
N THR A 77 -0.12 -5.81 -8.64
CA THR A 77 -1.10 -6.65 -7.96
C THR A 77 -0.47 -7.98 -7.55
N MET A 78 -0.55 -8.31 -6.27
CA MET A 78 -0.11 -9.62 -5.76
C MET A 78 -1.32 -10.49 -5.40
N ALA A 79 -1.56 -11.52 -6.23
CA ALA A 79 -2.59 -12.51 -5.99
C ALA A 79 -2.04 -13.69 -5.20
N VAL A 80 -2.50 -13.89 -3.97
CA VAL A 80 -1.93 -14.88 -3.04
C VAL A 80 -3.02 -15.68 -2.34
N CYS A 81 -2.86 -17.02 -2.30
CA CYS A 81 -3.74 -17.88 -1.53
C CYS A 81 -3.48 -17.73 -0.03
N PRO A 82 -4.49 -17.37 0.79
CA PRO A 82 -4.33 -17.38 2.23
C PRO A 82 -3.98 -18.77 2.75
N THR A 83 -2.92 -18.86 3.54
CA THR A 83 -2.46 -20.11 4.13
C THR A 83 -3.39 -20.54 5.29
N LYS A 84 -3.29 -21.81 5.72
CA LYS A 84 -4.00 -22.32 6.91
C LYS A 84 -3.75 -21.43 8.14
N ASN A 85 -2.49 -21.11 8.40
CA ASN A 85 -2.14 -20.12 9.41
C ASN A 85 -2.25 -18.71 8.81
N VAL A 86 -3.27 -17.96 9.23
CA VAL A 86 -3.53 -16.59 8.74
C VAL A 86 -2.40 -15.62 9.04
N ASP A 87 -1.63 -15.83 10.11
CA ASP A 87 -0.52 -14.94 10.50
C ASP A 87 0.54 -14.84 9.40
N ARG A 88 0.73 -15.90 8.61
CA ARG A 88 1.66 -15.88 7.46
C ARG A 88 1.14 -15.00 6.33
N PHE A 89 -0.17 -15.00 6.09
CA PHE A 89 -0.77 -14.12 5.10
C PHE A 89 -0.75 -12.66 5.59
N GLU A 90 -1.00 -12.44 6.87
CA GLU A 90 -0.91 -11.11 7.48
C GLU A 90 0.52 -10.57 7.41
N TRP A 91 1.52 -11.37 7.75
CA TRP A 91 2.93 -11.01 7.59
C TRP A 91 3.28 -10.69 6.13
N PHE A 92 2.80 -11.50 5.18
CA PHE A 92 2.96 -11.22 3.75
C PHE A 92 2.34 -9.85 3.39
N ALA A 93 1.11 -9.58 3.80
CA ALA A 93 0.42 -8.33 3.50
C ALA A 93 1.17 -7.10 4.06
N GLU A 94 1.70 -7.22 5.29
CA GLU A 94 2.55 -6.20 5.90
C GLU A 94 3.81 -5.94 5.06
N LYS A 95 4.56 -6.98 4.71
CA LYS A 95 5.83 -6.82 3.96
C LYS A 95 5.61 -6.40 2.51
N ALA A 96 4.55 -6.87 1.86
CA ALA A 96 4.15 -6.40 0.54
C ALA A 96 3.82 -4.90 0.54
N THR A 97 3.14 -4.42 1.57
CA THR A 97 2.84 -2.99 1.75
C THR A 97 4.13 -2.17 1.93
N GLU A 98 5.03 -2.61 2.80
CA GLU A 98 6.32 -1.94 3.02
C GLU A 98 7.15 -1.83 1.74
N THR A 99 7.08 -2.84 0.86
CA THR A 99 7.84 -2.89 -0.39
C THR A 99 7.16 -2.19 -1.56
N GLY A 100 5.90 -1.76 -1.45
CA GLY A 100 5.23 -0.95 -2.47
C GLY A 100 4.33 -1.75 -3.41
N VAL A 101 3.54 -2.70 -2.89
CA VAL A 101 2.42 -3.29 -3.63
C VAL A 101 1.25 -2.29 -3.71
N ASP A 102 0.49 -2.32 -4.81
CA ASP A 102 -0.70 -1.48 -4.97
C ASP A 102 -1.98 -2.24 -4.62
N VAL A 103 -2.04 -3.52 -4.96
CA VAL A 103 -3.22 -4.37 -4.70
C VAL A 103 -2.79 -5.71 -4.12
N ILE A 104 -3.39 -6.07 -2.99
CA ILE A 104 -3.32 -7.41 -2.42
C ILE A 104 -4.64 -8.11 -2.75
N ALA A 105 -4.59 -9.12 -3.61
CA ALA A 105 -5.75 -9.90 -4.05
C ALA A 105 -5.72 -11.30 -3.41
N PRO A 106 -6.49 -11.55 -2.34
CA PRO A 106 -6.63 -12.90 -1.80
C PRO A 106 -7.35 -13.79 -2.81
N VAL A 107 -6.72 -14.90 -3.20
CA VAL A 107 -7.34 -15.86 -4.14
C VAL A 107 -7.51 -17.23 -3.49
N ILE A 108 -8.61 -17.92 -3.81
CA ILE A 108 -8.95 -19.21 -3.24
C ILE A 108 -8.80 -20.29 -4.31
N GLY A 109 -7.79 -21.14 -4.17
CA GLY A 109 -7.59 -22.30 -5.01
C GLY A 109 -8.46 -23.49 -4.58
N GLU A 110 -8.59 -24.50 -5.47
CA GLU A 110 -9.36 -25.72 -5.20
C GLU A 110 -8.89 -26.44 -3.94
N HIS A 111 -7.58 -26.51 -3.75
CA HIS A 111 -6.93 -27.18 -2.63
C HIS A 111 -6.60 -26.23 -1.45
N SER A 112 -7.08 -24.98 -1.48
CA SER A 112 -6.87 -24.07 -0.37
C SER A 112 -7.55 -24.57 0.91
N GLU A 113 -6.79 -24.78 1.97
CA GLU A 113 -7.36 -25.18 3.27
C GLU A 113 -8.21 -24.06 3.87
N ARG A 114 -7.83 -22.81 3.64
CA ARG A 114 -8.57 -21.63 4.08
C ARG A 114 -9.47 -21.12 2.97
N LYS A 115 -10.77 -21.19 3.19
CA LYS A 115 -11.80 -20.74 2.23
C LYS A 115 -12.35 -19.34 2.55
N MET A 116 -12.04 -18.80 3.73
CA MET A 116 -12.51 -17.48 4.18
C MET A 116 -11.36 -16.67 4.76
N LEU A 117 -11.36 -15.38 4.47
CA LEU A 117 -10.43 -14.40 5.02
C LEU A 117 -11.22 -13.21 5.56
N LYS A 118 -10.85 -12.72 6.74
CA LYS A 118 -11.40 -11.48 7.30
C LYS A 118 -10.62 -10.29 6.73
N THR A 119 -11.04 -9.78 5.59
CA THR A 119 -10.38 -8.71 4.84
C THR A 119 -10.24 -7.42 5.64
N ASP A 120 -11.22 -7.08 6.50
CA ASP A 120 -11.14 -5.89 7.34
C ASP A 120 -9.96 -5.90 8.32
N ARG A 121 -9.55 -7.08 8.79
CA ARG A 121 -8.35 -7.20 9.64
C ARG A 121 -7.08 -6.96 8.81
N VAL A 122 -7.03 -7.48 7.59
CA VAL A 122 -5.91 -7.27 6.67
C VAL A 122 -5.81 -5.80 6.27
N ARG A 123 -6.94 -5.15 5.97
CA ARG A 123 -6.99 -3.70 5.63
C ARG A 123 -6.42 -2.83 6.76
N ARG A 124 -6.77 -3.12 8.02
CA ARG A 124 -6.20 -2.38 9.17
C ARG A 124 -4.70 -2.60 9.32
N LEU A 125 -4.23 -3.82 9.09
CA LEU A 125 -2.81 -4.14 9.12
C LEU A 125 -2.04 -3.41 7.99
N VAL A 126 -2.58 -3.42 6.77
CA VAL A 126 -2.04 -2.70 5.60
C VAL A 126 -1.97 -1.20 5.85
N LEU A 127 -3.02 -0.60 6.43
CA LEU A 127 -3.03 0.82 6.83
C LEU A 127 -1.90 1.12 7.83
N SER A 128 -1.76 0.29 8.86
CA SER A 128 -0.69 0.46 9.86
C SER A 128 0.70 0.33 9.22
N ALA A 129 0.91 -0.66 8.36
CA ALA A 129 2.18 -0.88 7.66
C ALA A 129 2.51 0.28 6.69
N ALA A 130 1.51 0.80 5.97
CA ALA A 130 1.68 1.95 5.08
C ALA A 130 2.12 3.20 5.84
N LYS A 131 1.49 3.50 6.97
CA LYS A 131 1.89 4.62 7.84
C LYS A 131 3.31 4.44 8.37
N GLN A 132 3.63 3.25 8.89
CA GLN A 132 4.96 2.96 9.45
C GLN A 132 6.07 3.03 8.39
N SER A 133 5.79 2.61 7.16
CA SER A 133 6.74 2.66 6.04
C SER A 133 6.70 3.97 5.24
N LEU A 134 6.01 4.99 5.75
CA LEU A 134 5.89 6.32 5.16
C LEU A 134 5.36 6.31 3.71
N LYS A 135 4.30 5.55 3.48
CA LYS A 135 3.61 5.49 2.18
C LYS A 135 2.46 6.50 2.13
N GLY A 136 2.37 7.27 1.05
CA GLY A 136 1.24 8.16 0.80
C GLY A 136 0.00 7.44 0.26
N ALA A 137 0.22 6.36 -0.51
CA ALA A 137 -0.84 5.47 -0.99
C ALA A 137 -0.96 4.25 -0.09
N ILE A 138 -2.20 3.85 0.21
CA ILE A 138 -2.52 2.63 0.96
C ILE A 138 -2.93 1.56 -0.03
N PRO A 139 -2.28 0.39 -0.04
CA PRO A 139 -2.65 -0.72 -0.91
C PRO A 139 -4.11 -1.13 -0.75
N GLU A 140 -4.76 -1.41 -1.86
CA GLU A 140 -6.09 -1.99 -1.85
C GLU A 140 -6.02 -3.46 -1.40
N VAL A 141 -6.96 -3.89 -0.57
CA VAL A 141 -7.17 -5.31 -0.24
C VAL A 141 -8.53 -5.71 -0.79
N SER A 142 -8.53 -6.48 -1.87
CA SER A 142 -9.76 -6.94 -2.52
C SER A 142 -10.44 -8.06 -1.72
N GLU A 143 -11.72 -8.31 -2.01
CA GLU A 143 -12.41 -9.48 -1.44
C GLU A 143 -11.87 -10.77 -2.06
N PRO A 144 -11.86 -11.89 -1.29
CA PRO A 144 -11.41 -13.17 -1.79
C PRO A 144 -12.28 -13.67 -2.95
N VAL A 145 -11.64 -14.04 -4.06
CA VAL A 145 -12.29 -14.65 -5.22
C VAL A 145 -11.59 -15.97 -5.57
N SER A 146 -12.19 -16.80 -6.42
CA SER A 146 -11.49 -17.99 -6.92
C SER A 146 -10.31 -17.59 -7.83
N VAL A 147 -9.29 -18.45 -7.92
CA VAL A 147 -8.16 -18.26 -8.84
C VAL A 147 -8.66 -18.05 -10.27
N LYS A 148 -9.69 -18.79 -10.68
CA LYS A 148 -10.27 -18.69 -12.02
C LYS A 148 -10.89 -17.31 -12.26
N GLU A 149 -11.77 -16.86 -11.36
CA GLU A 149 -12.42 -15.54 -11.44
C GLU A 149 -11.37 -14.42 -11.45
N PHE A 150 -10.32 -14.55 -10.63
CA PHE A 150 -9.24 -13.57 -10.62
C PHE A 150 -8.54 -13.50 -11.99
N ILE A 151 -8.13 -14.64 -12.57
CA ILE A 151 -7.45 -14.69 -13.86
C ILE A 151 -8.33 -14.10 -14.97
N GLU A 152 -9.63 -14.40 -14.98
CA GLU A 152 -10.60 -13.88 -15.94
C GLU A 152 -10.82 -12.36 -15.79
N SER A 153 -10.62 -11.80 -14.60
CA SER A 153 -10.75 -10.36 -14.34
C SER A 153 -9.55 -9.53 -14.75
N VAL A 154 -8.37 -10.15 -14.92
CA VAL A 154 -7.12 -9.41 -15.22
C VAL A 154 -7.09 -9.02 -16.71
N PRO A 155 -6.90 -7.73 -17.05
CA PRO A 155 -6.83 -7.25 -18.43
C PRO A 155 -5.81 -8.01 -19.28
N GLU A 156 -6.06 -8.12 -20.59
CA GLU A 156 -5.20 -8.90 -21.51
C GLU A 156 -3.79 -8.29 -21.64
N ASP A 157 -3.68 -6.98 -21.59
CA ASP A 157 -2.44 -6.21 -21.71
C ASP A 157 -1.60 -6.19 -20.42
N THR A 158 -2.11 -6.79 -19.34
CA THR A 158 -1.37 -6.89 -18.08
C THR A 158 -0.31 -7.99 -18.14
N LEU A 159 0.92 -7.69 -17.73
CA LEU A 159 1.96 -8.71 -17.53
C LEU A 159 1.55 -9.66 -16.40
N LYS A 160 1.38 -10.93 -16.74
CA LYS A 160 0.96 -11.98 -15.79
C LYS A 160 2.13 -12.91 -15.50
N ILE A 161 2.49 -13.04 -14.22
CA ILE A 161 3.59 -13.89 -13.75
C ILE A 161 3.04 -14.87 -12.71
N ILE A 162 3.29 -16.17 -12.91
CA ILE A 162 2.95 -17.22 -11.94
C ILE A 162 4.25 -17.76 -11.36
N CYS A 163 4.39 -17.66 -10.04
CA CYS A 163 5.51 -18.27 -9.30
C CYS A 163 5.10 -19.68 -8.87
N TYR A 164 5.84 -20.70 -9.31
CA TYR A 164 5.57 -22.10 -8.97
C TYR A 164 6.86 -22.93 -8.84
N CYS A 165 6.78 -24.10 -8.19
CA CYS A 165 7.90 -24.95 -7.84
C CYS A 165 7.73 -26.40 -8.33
N PHE A 166 7.20 -26.64 -9.53
CA PHE A 166 7.10 -27.99 -10.09
C PHE A 166 8.41 -28.41 -10.75
N GLU A 167 8.82 -29.68 -10.57
CA GLU A 167 9.95 -30.25 -11.27
C GLU A 167 9.58 -30.60 -12.71
N GLY A 168 10.52 -30.48 -13.66
CA GLY A 168 10.37 -31.02 -15.03
C GLY A 168 9.88 -30.01 -16.08
N GLU A 169 9.69 -28.74 -15.77
CA GLU A 169 9.37 -27.75 -16.81
C GLU A 169 10.63 -27.05 -17.34
N GLU A 170 10.90 -27.23 -18.64
CA GLU A 170 12.04 -26.67 -19.36
C GLU A 170 11.97 -25.16 -19.58
N ARG A 171 10.80 -24.51 -19.30
CA ARG A 171 10.52 -23.09 -19.58
C ARG A 171 10.56 -22.19 -18.36
N ARG A 172 11.37 -22.49 -17.37
CA ARG A 172 11.55 -21.56 -16.24
C ARG A 172 12.36 -20.36 -16.67
N VAL A 173 11.78 -19.19 -16.49
CA VAL A 173 12.44 -17.91 -16.74
C VAL A 173 12.60 -17.19 -15.41
N SER A 174 13.73 -16.52 -15.19
CA SER A 174 13.90 -15.68 -14.02
C SER A 174 12.89 -14.52 -14.03
N ILE A 175 12.29 -14.19 -12.90
CA ILE A 175 11.43 -13.03 -12.78
C ILE A 175 12.17 -11.74 -13.22
N MET A 176 13.46 -11.66 -12.94
CA MET A 176 14.29 -10.52 -13.33
C MET A 176 14.40 -10.39 -14.85
N ASP A 177 14.52 -11.51 -15.56
CA ASP A 177 14.59 -11.51 -17.03
C ASP A 177 13.23 -11.14 -17.65
N VAL A 178 12.15 -11.61 -17.05
CA VAL A 178 10.77 -11.23 -17.46
C VAL A 178 10.55 -9.73 -17.29
N LEU A 179 10.89 -9.18 -16.12
CA LEU A 179 10.73 -7.75 -15.85
C LEU A 179 11.64 -6.89 -16.73
N ALA A 180 12.89 -7.32 -16.96
CA ALA A 180 13.83 -6.62 -17.85
C ALA A 180 13.39 -6.61 -19.32
N SER A 181 12.61 -7.60 -19.76
CA SER A 181 12.06 -7.69 -21.11
C SER A 181 10.72 -6.97 -21.29
N CYS A 182 10.13 -6.45 -20.22
CA CYS A 182 8.83 -5.77 -20.27
C CYS A 182 8.99 -4.33 -20.78
N PRO A 183 8.44 -3.96 -21.97
CA PRO A 183 8.60 -2.62 -22.52
C PRO A 183 8.05 -1.52 -21.62
N ALA A 184 6.98 -1.78 -20.89
CA ALA A 184 6.34 -0.84 -19.96
C ALA A 184 7.24 -0.45 -18.78
N LEU A 185 8.17 -1.34 -18.37
CA LEU A 185 9.12 -1.07 -17.29
C LEU A 185 10.45 -0.52 -17.79
N CYS A 186 10.70 -0.56 -19.12
CA CYS A 186 11.94 -0.09 -19.75
C CYS A 186 11.84 1.34 -20.26
N SER A 187 10.65 1.94 -20.32
CA SER A 187 10.42 3.25 -20.97
C SER A 187 10.96 4.46 -20.20
N ASP A 188 11.33 4.33 -18.93
CA ASP A 188 11.79 5.46 -18.11
C ASP A 188 13.31 5.60 -17.93
N LYS A 189 14.12 4.97 -18.82
CA LYS A 189 15.58 5.19 -18.79
C LYS A 189 16.05 6.49 -19.43
N SER A 190 15.16 7.36 -19.91
CA SER A 190 15.53 8.62 -20.55
C SER A 190 15.75 9.80 -19.59
N GLY A 191 15.66 9.59 -18.26
CA GLY A 191 15.81 10.64 -17.26
C GLY A 191 17.03 10.52 -16.31
N ALA A 192 17.88 9.49 -16.48
CA ALA A 192 19.03 9.27 -15.60
C ALA A 192 20.37 9.48 -16.34
N GLU A 193 20.49 10.56 -17.09
CA GLU A 193 21.80 11.09 -17.48
C GLU A 193 22.24 12.14 -16.47
N GLY A 194 23.21 11.79 -15.64
CA GLY A 194 23.90 12.78 -14.84
C GLY A 194 24.19 12.39 -13.40
N LEU A 195 25.03 11.38 -13.20
CA LEU A 195 25.93 11.28 -12.03
C LEU A 195 26.95 10.15 -12.29
N VAL A 196 27.84 10.39 -13.21
CA VAL A 196 29.14 9.69 -13.24
C VAL A 196 30.05 10.45 -12.28
N ALA A 197 30.30 9.89 -11.12
CA ALA A 197 31.44 10.27 -10.30
C ALA A 197 32.66 9.60 -10.94
N GLU A 198 33.57 10.38 -11.48
CA GLU A 198 34.91 9.92 -11.90
C GLU A 198 35.81 9.72 -10.66
N PRO A 199 36.90 8.94 -10.83
CA PRO A 199 37.63 8.24 -9.78
C PRO A 199 38.41 9.09 -8.80
#